data_246dc55bce390bffe82fa49d3e11261f
#
_entry.id   246dc55bce390bffe82fa49d3e11261f
#
_cell.length_a   1.000
_cell.length_b   1.000
_cell.length_c   1.000
_cell.angle_alpha   90.00
_cell.angle_beta   90.00
_cell.angle_gamma   90.00
#
_symmetry.space_group_name_H-M   'P 1'
#
loop_
_entity.id
_entity.type
_entity.pdbx_description
1 polymer ?
#
loop_
_entity_poly.entity_id
_entity_poly.type
_entity_poly.pdbx_seq_one_letter_code
_entity_poly.pdbx_strand_id
1 'polypeptide(L)'
;MNCELPDVQAGFRKGRGNRDHIANIHWIIRKARKFQKNIYFCFIDYAKAFDYVDHNKLWKILKEMGIPDHLTCLLRNLYAGQEATIRTGDGTTDWFQTGKGCILSPCLFNLYEEYIVRNAGLEEAQAGIKIAGRNINNLRYEDDTTLMAESEEELKTLLMKVKEESEKVDLKLNISEN
;
A
#
# COMPACT_ATOMS: atom_id res chain seq x y z
N MET A 1 -3.42 -15.21 4.96
CA MET A 1 -3.07 -13.88 4.39
C MET A 1 -4.09 -12.79 4.68
N ASN A 2 -5.40 -13.05 4.67
CA ASN A 2 -6.39 -11.99 4.96
C ASN A 2 -6.44 -11.48 6.40
N CYS A 3 -5.83 -12.18 7.36
CA CYS A 3 -5.87 -11.81 8.79
C CYS A 3 -4.81 -10.76 9.18
N GLU A 4 -3.82 -10.51 8.31
CA GLU A 4 -2.70 -9.60 8.61
C GLU A 4 -2.94 -8.17 8.09
N LEU A 5 -3.94 -7.98 7.23
CA LEU A 5 -4.24 -6.68 6.66
C LEU A 5 -5.43 -6.03 7.38
N PRO A 6 -5.31 -4.78 7.83
CA PRO A 6 -6.38 -4.04 8.49
C PRO A 6 -7.52 -3.70 7.52
N ASP A 7 -8.66 -3.29 8.06
CA ASP A 7 -9.86 -2.96 7.27
C ASP A 7 -9.69 -1.72 6.38
N VAL A 8 -8.70 -0.89 6.66
CA VAL A 8 -8.37 0.32 5.87
C VAL A 8 -7.75 -0.03 4.50
N GLN A 9 -7.13 -1.23 4.36
CA GLN A 9 -6.65 -1.73 3.07
C GLN A 9 -7.76 -2.51 2.36
N ALA A 10 -8.20 -2.01 1.21
CA ALA A 10 -9.26 -2.61 0.41
C ALA A 10 -8.77 -3.29 -0.87
N GLY A 11 -7.56 -2.99 -1.32
CA GLY A 11 -7.01 -3.52 -2.58
C GLY A 11 -6.78 -5.03 -2.56
N PHE A 12 -7.10 -5.69 -3.67
CA PHE A 12 -6.95 -7.14 -3.89
C PHE A 12 -7.60 -8.04 -2.83
N ARG A 13 -8.64 -7.55 -2.14
CA ARG A 13 -9.42 -8.31 -1.16
C ARG A 13 -10.76 -8.75 -1.73
N LYS A 14 -11.13 -10.01 -1.47
CA LYS A 14 -12.42 -10.54 -1.90
C LYS A 14 -13.58 -9.74 -1.31
N GLY A 15 -14.48 -9.25 -2.18
CA GLY A 15 -15.66 -8.47 -1.78
C GLY A 15 -15.38 -6.99 -1.47
N ARG A 16 -14.17 -6.51 -1.72
CA ARG A 16 -13.80 -5.10 -1.64
C ARG A 16 -13.40 -4.61 -3.03
N GLY A 17 -13.81 -3.42 -3.41
CA GLY A 17 -13.52 -2.85 -4.72
C GLY A 17 -13.30 -1.34 -4.65
N ASN A 18 -12.85 -0.77 -5.76
CA ASN A 18 -12.62 0.68 -5.88
C ASN A 18 -13.87 1.50 -5.52
N ARG A 19 -15.07 0.97 -5.85
CA ARG A 19 -16.35 1.62 -5.50
C ARG A 19 -16.51 1.80 -3.99
N ASP A 20 -16.08 0.82 -3.19
CA ASP A 20 -16.16 0.89 -1.72
C ASP A 20 -15.20 1.93 -1.17
N HIS A 21 -14.00 2.02 -1.76
CA HIS A 21 -13.01 3.03 -1.40
C HIS A 21 -13.52 4.45 -1.67
N ILE A 22 -14.04 4.70 -2.87
CA ILE A 22 -14.67 5.97 -3.25
C ILE A 22 -15.85 6.29 -2.33
N ALA A 23 -16.70 5.30 -2.03
CA ALA A 23 -17.84 5.47 -1.15
C ALA A 23 -17.41 5.88 0.28
N ASN A 24 -16.33 5.30 0.80
CA ASN A 24 -15.74 5.64 2.09
C ASN A 24 -15.26 7.11 2.12
N ILE A 25 -14.52 7.55 1.08
CA ILE A 25 -14.07 8.95 0.97
C ILE A 25 -15.27 9.88 0.91
N HIS A 26 -16.28 9.59 0.08
CA HIS A 26 -17.51 10.39 0.02
C HIS A 26 -18.25 10.44 1.35
N TRP A 27 -18.31 9.31 2.06
CA TRP A 27 -18.94 9.26 3.38
C TRP A 27 -18.20 10.13 4.40
N ILE A 28 -16.86 10.08 4.41
CA ILE A 28 -16.01 10.92 5.26
C ILE A 28 -16.27 12.41 4.97
N ILE A 29 -16.24 12.82 3.69
CA ILE A 29 -16.51 14.21 3.27
C ILE A 29 -17.90 14.67 3.73
N ARG A 30 -18.94 13.84 3.55
CA ARG A 30 -20.30 14.17 3.99
C ARG A 30 -20.38 14.33 5.50
N LYS A 31 -19.69 13.47 6.26
CA LYS A 31 -19.65 13.55 7.74
C LYS A 31 -18.95 14.83 8.19
N ALA A 32 -17.78 15.13 7.62
CA ALA A 32 -17.07 16.36 7.96
C ALA A 32 -17.90 17.62 7.66
N ARG A 33 -18.54 17.69 6.50
CA ARG A 33 -19.47 18.81 6.16
C ARG A 33 -20.61 18.93 7.17
N LYS A 34 -21.21 17.78 7.58
CA LYS A 34 -22.29 17.78 8.57
C LYS A 34 -21.83 18.32 9.92
N PHE A 35 -20.58 18.06 10.32
CA PHE A 35 -20.02 18.51 11.59
C PHE A 35 -19.19 19.78 11.47
N GLN A 36 -19.19 20.44 10.30
CA GLN A 36 -18.43 21.66 10.00
C GLN A 36 -16.93 21.54 10.32
N LYS A 37 -16.35 20.36 10.05
CA LYS A 37 -14.94 20.08 10.22
C LYS A 37 -14.18 20.27 8.91
N ASN A 38 -13.02 20.90 9.00
CA ASN A 38 -12.07 20.91 7.88
C ASN A 38 -11.46 19.53 7.70
N ILE A 39 -11.25 19.14 6.47
CA ILE A 39 -10.51 17.93 6.12
C ILE A 39 -9.49 18.25 5.06
N TYR A 40 -8.29 17.76 5.26
CA TYR A 40 -7.18 17.81 4.32
C TYR A 40 -6.88 16.40 3.85
N PHE A 41 -6.67 16.24 2.54
CA PHE A 41 -6.32 14.97 1.92
C PHE A 41 -4.97 15.08 1.24
N CYS A 42 -4.17 14.00 1.33
CA CYS A 42 -2.97 13.80 0.54
C CYS A 42 -3.07 12.45 -0.15
N PHE A 43 -2.99 12.45 -1.47
CA PHE A 43 -2.97 11.24 -2.27
C PHE A 43 -1.52 10.88 -2.58
N ILE A 44 -1.12 9.69 -2.19
CA ILE A 44 0.21 9.14 -2.40
C ILE A 44 0.09 8.09 -3.50
N ASP A 45 0.88 8.27 -4.55
CA ASP A 45 1.14 7.29 -5.59
C ASP A 45 2.58 6.78 -5.43
N TYR A 46 2.76 5.47 -5.44
CA TYR A 46 4.08 4.87 -5.38
C TYR A 46 4.62 4.67 -6.80
N ALA A 47 5.76 5.31 -7.09
CA ALA A 47 6.38 5.20 -8.41
C ALA A 47 6.70 3.74 -8.73
N LYS A 48 5.99 3.15 -9.72
CA LYS A 48 6.18 1.76 -10.16
C LYS A 48 6.14 0.77 -8.99
N ALA A 49 5.11 0.85 -8.15
CA ALA A 49 4.92 0.10 -6.92
C ALA A 49 5.29 -1.40 -7.04
N PHE A 50 4.88 -2.05 -8.12
CA PHE A 50 5.11 -3.48 -8.32
C PHE A 50 6.49 -3.82 -8.88
N ASP A 51 7.20 -2.85 -9.49
CA ASP A 51 8.49 -3.05 -10.15
C ASP A 51 9.69 -2.73 -9.24
N TYR A 52 9.51 -1.83 -8.27
CA TYR A 52 10.61 -1.33 -7.42
C TYR A 52 10.75 -2.06 -6.08
N VAL A 53 9.87 -3.00 -5.75
CA VAL A 53 10.02 -3.78 -4.53
C VAL A 53 11.32 -4.58 -4.57
N ASP A 54 12.25 -4.24 -3.68
CA ASP A 54 13.46 -5.04 -3.47
C ASP A 54 13.08 -6.37 -2.81
N HIS A 55 13.25 -7.47 -3.54
CA HIS A 55 12.89 -8.78 -3.05
C HIS A 55 13.67 -9.16 -1.77
N ASN A 56 14.95 -8.74 -1.62
CA ASN A 56 15.70 -9.05 -0.41
C ASN A 56 15.12 -8.34 0.81
N LYS A 57 14.70 -7.09 0.63
CA LYS A 57 13.98 -6.33 1.68
C LYS A 57 12.61 -6.94 1.95
N LEU A 58 11.87 -7.31 0.90
CA LEU A 58 10.56 -7.97 1.03
C LEU A 58 10.65 -9.21 1.92
N TRP A 59 11.64 -10.08 1.71
CA TRP A 59 11.79 -11.30 2.52
C TRP A 59 12.07 -10.99 3.99
N LYS A 60 12.82 -9.95 4.30
CA LYS A 60 13.05 -9.49 5.67
C LYS A 60 11.77 -8.95 6.28
N ILE A 61 11.05 -8.10 5.58
CA ILE A 61 9.77 -7.53 6.00
C ILE A 61 8.75 -8.63 6.31
N LEU A 62 8.59 -9.61 5.43
CA LEU A 62 7.67 -10.73 5.68
C LEU A 62 8.01 -11.49 6.96
N LYS A 63 9.31 -11.68 7.24
CA LYS A 63 9.77 -12.32 8.46
C LYS A 63 9.48 -11.46 9.70
N GLU A 64 9.73 -10.15 9.64
CA GLU A 64 9.43 -9.20 10.71
C GLU A 64 7.92 -9.08 10.98
N MET A 65 7.09 -9.24 9.95
CA MET A 65 5.63 -9.33 10.07
C MET A 65 5.12 -10.67 10.61
N GLY A 66 6.01 -11.61 10.94
CA GLY A 66 5.65 -12.91 11.49
C GLY A 66 5.19 -13.94 10.45
N ILE A 67 5.43 -13.71 9.17
CA ILE A 67 5.14 -14.72 8.13
C ILE A 67 6.09 -15.90 8.30
N PRO A 68 5.58 -17.14 8.41
CA PRO A 68 6.40 -18.32 8.63
C PRO A 68 7.49 -18.54 7.59
N ASP A 69 8.68 -18.96 8.03
CA ASP A 69 9.84 -19.13 7.17
C ASP A 69 9.60 -20.06 5.97
N HIS A 70 8.79 -21.12 6.15
CA HIS A 70 8.47 -22.05 5.06
C HIS A 70 7.66 -21.38 3.93
N LEU A 71 6.74 -20.44 4.27
CA LEU A 71 5.99 -19.67 3.27
C LEU A 71 6.89 -18.65 2.57
N THR A 72 7.76 -17.98 3.30
CA THR A 72 8.74 -17.07 2.72
C THR A 72 9.69 -17.79 1.78
N CYS A 73 10.14 -19.01 2.14
CA CYS A 73 10.96 -19.84 1.28
C CYS A 73 10.22 -20.25 0.00
N LEU A 74 8.95 -20.66 0.12
CA LEU A 74 8.11 -20.99 -1.04
C LEU A 74 7.97 -19.80 -1.99
N LEU A 75 7.69 -18.61 -1.45
CA LEU A 75 7.59 -17.38 -2.25
C LEU A 75 8.92 -17.05 -2.95
N ARG A 76 10.06 -17.17 -2.24
CA ARG A 76 11.38 -16.96 -2.84
C ARG A 76 11.63 -17.89 -4.01
N ASN A 77 11.26 -19.17 -3.87
CA ASN A 77 11.41 -20.16 -4.94
C ASN A 77 10.50 -19.86 -6.14
N LEU A 78 9.28 -19.33 -5.90
CA LEU A 78 8.39 -18.89 -6.97
C LEU A 78 8.95 -17.69 -7.75
N TYR A 79 9.69 -16.81 -7.09
CA TYR A 79 10.32 -15.65 -7.74
C TYR A 79 11.70 -15.95 -8.32
N ALA A 80 12.36 -17.04 -7.89
CA ALA A 80 13.63 -17.47 -8.41
C ALA A 80 13.45 -18.15 -9.77
N GLY A 81 14.08 -17.60 -10.81
CA GLY A 81 14.11 -18.23 -12.13
C GLY A 81 12.80 -18.14 -12.92
N GLN A 82 11.99 -17.11 -12.68
CA GLN A 82 10.83 -16.85 -13.53
C GLN A 82 11.28 -16.46 -14.94
N GLU A 83 10.81 -17.22 -15.91
CA GLU A 83 11.05 -16.97 -17.33
C GLU A 83 9.71 -16.72 -18.04
N ALA A 84 9.73 -15.89 -19.04
CA ALA A 84 8.57 -15.61 -19.88
C ALA A 84 8.94 -15.64 -21.34
N THR A 85 7.97 -15.91 -22.19
CA THR A 85 8.02 -15.75 -23.63
C THR A 85 6.79 -15.00 -24.09
N ILE A 86 6.93 -14.19 -25.11
CA ILE A 86 5.83 -13.40 -25.69
C ILE A 86 5.42 -14.09 -26.99
N ARG A 87 4.11 -14.35 -27.11
CA ARG A 87 3.53 -14.86 -28.36
C ARG A 87 3.16 -13.68 -29.24
N THR A 88 3.79 -13.59 -30.40
CA THR A 88 3.51 -12.59 -31.43
C THR A 88 2.76 -13.23 -32.59
N GLY A 89 2.25 -12.44 -33.54
CA GLY A 89 1.64 -12.95 -34.77
C GLY A 89 2.58 -13.81 -35.63
N ASP A 90 3.89 -13.57 -35.51
CA ASP A 90 4.94 -14.23 -36.29
C ASP A 90 5.64 -15.39 -35.54
N GLY A 91 5.22 -15.68 -34.30
CA GLY A 91 5.81 -16.75 -33.47
C GLY A 91 5.93 -16.41 -32.00
N THR A 92 6.81 -17.10 -31.31
CA THR A 92 7.15 -16.84 -29.90
C THR A 92 8.58 -16.33 -29.80
N THR A 93 8.82 -15.39 -28.89
CA THR A 93 10.17 -14.92 -28.57
C THR A 93 10.97 -16.03 -27.86
N ASP A 94 12.28 -15.87 -27.80
CA ASP A 94 13.10 -16.67 -26.88
C ASP A 94 12.69 -16.40 -25.43
N TRP A 95 12.96 -17.39 -24.56
CA TRP A 95 12.70 -17.25 -23.13
C TRP A 95 13.64 -16.20 -22.54
N PHE A 96 13.05 -15.28 -21.76
CA PHE A 96 13.81 -14.27 -21.03
C PHE A 96 13.39 -14.27 -19.55
N GLN A 97 14.34 -13.94 -18.69
CA GLN A 97 14.06 -13.87 -17.25
C GLN A 97 13.21 -12.64 -16.94
N THR A 98 12.08 -12.88 -16.29
CA THR A 98 11.23 -11.83 -15.75
C THR A 98 11.65 -11.58 -14.31
N GLY A 99 12.42 -10.54 -14.09
CA GLY A 99 12.85 -10.20 -12.73
C GLY A 99 11.74 -9.71 -11.82
N LYS A 100 10.55 -9.40 -12.36
CA LYS A 100 9.50 -8.67 -11.66
C LYS A 100 8.14 -8.95 -12.27
N GLY A 101 7.13 -9.00 -11.37
CA GLY A 101 5.73 -9.13 -11.76
C GLY A 101 5.24 -10.57 -11.83
N CYS A 102 4.52 -10.97 -10.77
CA CYS A 102 3.78 -12.21 -10.77
C CYS A 102 2.37 -11.94 -10.21
N ILE A 103 1.47 -12.89 -10.36
CA ILE A 103 0.09 -12.78 -9.86
C ILE A 103 0.01 -12.49 -8.33
N LEU A 104 1.08 -12.73 -7.59
CA LEU A 104 1.19 -12.46 -6.15
C LEU A 104 1.74 -11.06 -5.84
N SER A 105 2.31 -10.34 -6.82
CA SER A 105 2.93 -9.03 -6.60
C SER A 105 1.98 -8.03 -5.92
N PRO A 106 0.70 -7.93 -6.30
CA PRO A 106 -0.24 -7.04 -5.61
C PRO A 106 -0.44 -7.38 -4.13
N CYS A 107 -0.58 -8.68 -3.82
CA CYS A 107 -0.75 -9.11 -2.42
C CYS A 107 0.51 -8.87 -1.58
N LEU A 108 1.69 -9.07 -2.17
CA LEU A 108 2.96 -8.83 -1.50
C LEU A 108 3.22 -7.33 -1.32
N PHE A 109 2.81 -6.52 -2.29
CA PHE A 109 2.86 -5.07 -2.15
C PHE A 109 1.99 -4.57 -1.00
N ASN A 110 0.75 -5.07 -0.86
CA ASN A 110 -0.12 -4.73 0.27
C ASN A 110 0.55 -5.04 1.63
N LEU A 111 1.30 -6.14 1.74
CA LEU A 111 2.05 -6.46 2.97
C LEU A 111 3.24 -5.51 3.17
N TYR A 112 3.90 -5.14 2.08
CA TYR A 112 5.01 -4.19 2.09
C TYR A 112 4.55 -2.80 2.55
N GLU A 113 3.44 -2.32 2.00
CA GLU A 113 2.80 -1.07 2.39
C GLU A 113 2.32 -1.10 3.85
N GLU A 114 1.71 -2.21 4.26
CA GLU A 114 1.29 -2.40 5.65
C GLU A 114 2.46 -2.27 6.63
N TYR A 115 3.61 -2.84 6.30
CA TYR A 115 4.83 -2.69 7.09
C TYR A 115 5.25 -1.21 7.22
N ILE A 116 5.24 -0.46 6.11
CA ILE A 116 5.56 0.98 6.09
C ILE A 116 4.62 1.74 7.03
N VAL A 117 3.32 1.53 6.89
CA VAL A 117 2.30 2.25 7.66
C VAL A 117 2.35 1.94 9.15
N ARG A 118 2.61 0.67 9.53
CA ARG A 118 2.82 0.27 10.93
C ARG A 118 4.06 0.95 11.52
N ASN A 119 5.19 0.93 10.82
CA ASN A 119 6.42 1.57 11.29
C ASN A 119 6.32 3.10 11.33
N ALA A 120 5.55 3.70 10.44
CA ALA A 120 5.19 5.12 10.49
C ALA A 120 4.29 5.46 11.69
N GLY A 121 3.78 4.45 12.42
CA GLY A 121 2.93 4.63 13.59
C GLY A 121 1.60 5.30 13.28
N LEU A 122 1.04 5.08 12.08
CA LEU A 122 -0.23 5.73 11.68
C LEU A 122 -1.40 5.22 12.51
N GLU A 123 -1.41 3.96 12.91
CA GLU A 123 -2.49 3.37 13.73
C GLU A 123 -2.55 3.99 15.13
N GLU A 124 -1.39 4.37 15.69
CA GLU A 124 -1.26 4.99 17.01
C GLU A 124 -1.31 6.53 16.95
N ALA A 125 -1.27 7.11 15.74
CA ALA A 125 -1.25 8.55 15.57
C ALA A 125 -2.56 9.18 16.05
N GLN A 126 -2.43 10.25 16.84
CA GLN A 126 -3.60 11.08 17.24
C GLN A 126 -4.11 11.94 16.07
N ALA A 127 -3.25 12.22 15.08
CA ALA A 127 -3.59 12.90 13.84
C ALA A 127 -4.57 12.07 13.01
N GLY A 128 -5.53 12.73 12.40
CA GLY A 128 -6.57 12.09 11.60
C GLY A 128 -7.93 12.72 11.82
N ILE A 129 -8.94 12.14 11.21
CA ILE A 129 -10.32 12.61 11.29
C ILE A 129 -11.09 11.77 12.31
N LYS A 130 -11.62 12.42 13.33
CA LYS A 130 -12.40 11.74 14.37
C LYS A 130 -13.88 11.67 13.98
N ILE A 131 -14.35 10.47 13.62
CA ILE A 131 -15.74 10.20 13.24
C ILE A 131 -16.27 9.04 14.08
N ALA A 132 -17.38 9.28 14.80
CA ALA A 132 -18.06 8.28 15.63
C ALA A 132 -17.11 7.53 16.61
N GLY A 133 -16.16 8.26 17.22
CA GLY A 133 -15.21 7.71 18.19
C GLY A 133 -14.03 6.96 17.55
N ARG A 134 -13.96 6.86 16.23
CA ARG A 134 -12.83 6.28 15.50
C ARG A 134 -11.96 7.38 14.91
N ASN A 135 -10.65 7.19 14.97
CA ASN A 135 -9.70 8.02 14.26
C ASN A 135 -9.38 7.38 12.91
N ILE A 136 -9.59 8.15 11.82
CA ILE A 136 -9.32 7.70 10.46
C ILE A 136 -8.28 8.65 9.88
N ASN A 137 -7.09 8.16 9.60
CA ASN A 137 -5.99 8.95 9.07
C ASN A 137 -5.44 8.43 7.73
N ASN A 138 -5.82 7.22 7.34
CA ASN A 138 -5.46 6.67 6.04
C ASN A 138 -6.56 5.77 5.49
N LEU A 139 -6.61 5.66 4.17
CA LEU A 139 -7.35 4.65 3.41
C LEU A 139 -6.45 4.18 2.29
N ARG A 140 -6.44 2.86 2.01
CA ARG A 140 -5.55 2.26 1.03
C ARG A 140 -6.31 1.38 0.05
N TYR A 141 -5.94 1.49 -1.21
CA TYR A 141 -6.47 0.66 -2.28
C TYR A 141 -5.38 0.38 -3.31
N GLU A 142 -4.97 -0.89 -3.38
CA GLU A 142 -3.84 -1.31 -4.23
C GLU A 142 -2.55 -0.54 -3.87
N ASP A 143 -2.03 0.25 -4.80
CA ASP A 143 -0.86 1.12 -4.63
C ASP A 143 -1.23 2.58 -4.28
N ASP A 144 -2.52 2.89 -4.24
CA ASP A 144 -3.01 4.21 -3.86
C ASP A 144 -3.20 4.32 -2.35
N THR A 145 -2.49 5.25 -1.72
CA THR A 145 -2.68 5.60 -0.31
C THR A 145 -3.24 7.01 -0.19
N THR A 146 -4.32 7.16 0.54
CA THR A 146 -4.90 8.45 0.90
C THR A 146 -4.68 8.73 2.37
N LEU A 147 -3.88 9.75 2.69
CA LEU A 147 -3.77 10.28 4.04
C LEU A 147 -4.80 11.38 4.27
N MET A 148 -5.26 11.53 5.51
CA MET A 148 -6.23 12.55 5.87
C MET A 148 -6.05 13.05 7.31
N ALA A 149 -6.32 14.34 7.52
CA ALA A 149 -6.23 14.99 8.83
C ALA A 149 -7.19 16.17 8.94
N GLU A 150 -7.41 16.68 10.17
CA GLU A 150 -8.21 17.87 10.44
C GLU A 150 -7.42 19.18 10.23
N SER A 151 -6.08 19.13 10.13
CA SER A 151 -5.21 20.28 9.81
C SER A 151 -4.12 19.92 8.80
N GLU A 152 -3.57 20.95 8.15
CA GLU A 152 -2.47 20.80 7.18
C GLU A 152 -1.18 20.33 7.87
N GLU A 153 -0.90 20.82 9.07
CA GLU A 153 0.29 20.48 9.86
C GLU A 153 0.26 19.00 10.27
N GLU A 154 -0.91 18.51 10.69
CA GLU A 154 -1.09 17.08 10.99
C GLU A 154 -0.87 16.23 9.75
N LEU A 155 -1.43 16.65 8.60
CA LEU A 155 -1.27 15.93 7.34
C LEU A 155 0.19 15.87 6.88
N LYS A 156 0.91 16.99 6.96
CA LYS A 156 2.36 17.04 6.69
C LYS A 156 3.14 16.10 7.59
N THR A 157 2.79 16.05 8.88
CA THR A 157 3.43 15.15 9.84
C THR A 157 3.23 13.69 9.47
N LEU A 158 2.00 13.29 9.09
CA LEU A 158 1.71 11.93 8.63
C LEU A 158 2.49 11.60 7.35
N LEU A 159 2.49 12.51 6.39
CA LEU A 159 3.20 12.33 5.11
C LEU A 159 4.71 12.15 5.32
N MET A 160 5.33 12.96 6.17
CA MET A 160 6.77 12.85 6.46
C MET A 160 7.13 11.51 7.08
N LYS A 161 6.32 11.01 8.01
CA LYS A 161 6.52 9.68 8.61
C LYS A 161 6.44 8.56 7.57
N VAL A 162 5.40 8.58 6.71
CA VAL A 162 5.26 7.59 5.64
C VAL A 162 6.45 7.68 4.67
N LYS A 163 6.88 8.88 4.32
CA LYS A 163 8.03 9.11 3.44
C LYS A 163 9.31 8.52 4.02
N GLU A 164 9.62 8.81 5.28
CA GLU A 164 10.81 8.27 5.96
C GLU A 164 10.82 6.74 5.98
N GLU A 165 9.69 6.11 6.32
CA GLU A 165 9.61 4.64 6.35
C GLU A 165 9.66 4.03 4.94
N SER A 166 9.07 4.69 3.95
CA SER A 166 9.15 4.26 2.54
C SER A 166 10.59 4.32 2.00
N GLU A 167 11.33 5.38 2.33
CA GLU A 167 12.74 5.53 1.91
C GLU A 167 13.64 4.45 2.52
N LYS A 168 13.39 4.01 3.77
CA LYS A 168 14.16 2.92 4.40
C LYS A 168 14.05 1.59 3.65
N VAL A 169 12.95 1.41 2.94
CA VAL A 169 12.67 0.20 2.16
C VAL A 169 12.81 0.43 0.65
N ASP A 170 13.41 1.54 0.23
CA ASP A 170 13.66 1.94 -1.18
C ASP A 170 12.39 2.14 -2.02
N LEU A 171 11.26 2.38 -1.38
CA LEU A 171 10.01 2.69 -2.07
C LEU A 171 9.86 4.21 -2.19
N LYS A 172 9.89 4.72 -3.42
CA LYS A 172 9.80 6.16 -3.68
C LYS A 172 8.35 6.59 -3.83
N LEU A 173 8.00 7.65 -3.11
CA LEU A 173 6.73 8.34 -3.30
C LEU A 173 6.80 9.23 -4.54
N ASN A 174 5.77 9.16 -5.36
CA ASN A 174 5.53 10.13 -6.42
C ASN A 174 4.68 11.26 -5.83
N ILE A 175 5.33 12.34 -5.42
CA ILE A 175 4.66 13.50 -4.85
C ILE A 175 4.46 14.48 -6.00
N SER A 176 3.23 14.60 -6.50
CA SER A 176 2.86 15.70 -7.38
C SER A 176 2.62 16.94 -6.51
N GLU A 177 3.57 17.86 -6.50
CA GLU A 177 3.36 19.22 -5.98
C GLU A 177 2.37 19.92 -6.93
N ASN A 178 1.13 20.08 -6.48
CA ASN A 178 0.15 21.00 -7.07
C ASN A 178 -0.04 22.21 -6.16
#